data_45e17b1f46d8186551f5e746d5874058
#
_entry.id   45e17b1f46d8186551f5e746d5874058
#
_cell.length_a   1.000
_cell.length_b   1.000
_cell.length_c   1.000
_cell.angle_alpha   90.00
_cell.angle_beta   90.00
_cell.angle_gamma   90.00
#
_symmetry.space_group_name_H-M   'P 1'
#
loop_
_entity.id
_entity.type
_entity.pdbx_description
1 polymer ?
#
loop_
_entity_poly.entity_id
_entity_poly.type
_entity_poly.pdbx_seq_one_letter_code
_entity_poly.pdbx_strand_id
1 'polypeptide(L)'
;MTLILNYAARSDMGLVRGNNEDSVYAGPRLLALADGMGGHAAGEVASQLVISAISPLDNDQPGDDILEDMRRHIESGNDLIREAICDNPDLDGMGTTLVAMLFDGAKMGMALSLIH
;
A
#
# COMPACT_ATOMS: atom_id res chain seq x y z
N MET A 1 -3.66 -24.26 -12.40
CA MET A 1 -3.78 -24.10 -10.94
C MET A 1 -3.95 -22.65 -10.57
N THR A 2 -4.88 -22.37 -9.71
CA THR A 2 -5.12 -21.00 -9.28
C THR A 2 -4.54 -20.80 -7.90
N LEU A 3 -3.84 -19.69 -7.71
CA LEU A 3 -3.31 -19.34 -6.41
C LEU A 3 -4.39 -18.61 -5.63
N ILE A 4 -4.60 -19.03 -4.42
CA ILE A 4 -5.55 -18.39 -3.53
C ILE A 4 -4.73 -17.81 -2.39
N LEU A 5 -4.94 -16.54 -2.12
CA LEU A 5 -4.24 -15.88 -1.05
C LEU A 5 -4.94 -16.18 0.27
N ASN A 6 -4.33 -17.05 1.05
CA ASN A 6 -4.81 -17.34 2.39
C ASN A 6 -4.03 -16.45 3.35
N TYR A 7 -4.71 -15.67 4.11
CA TYR A 7 -4.08 -14.73 5.00
C TYR A 7 -4.81 -14.65 6.33
N ALA A 8 -4.07 -14.27 7.32
CA ALA A 8 -4.64 -13.93 8.60
C ALA A 8 -4.30 -12.46 8.81
N ALA A 9 -5.21 -11.62 8.43
CA ALA A 9 -4.99 -10.19 8.55
C ALA A 9 -5.14 -9.80 10.01
N ARG A 10 -4.05 -9.78 10.66
CA ARG A 10 -4.07 -9.42 12.03
C ARG A 10 -3.64 -8.04 12.21
N SER A 11 -3.86 -7.29 11.23
CA SER A 11 -3.45 -5.92 11.26
C SER A 11 -4.17 -5.21 12.36
N ASP A 12 -5.31 -5.64 12.62
CA ASP A 12 -6.00 -5.11 13.71
C ASP A 12 -5.14 -5.39 14.90
N MET A 13 -4.39 -6.32 14.76
CA MET A 13 -3.53 -6.66 15.74
C MET A 13 -2.43 -5.79 15.65
N GLY A 14 -2.35 -5.23 14.60
CA GLY A 14 -1.35 -4.31 14.51
C GLY A 14 -1.45 -3.54 15.70
N LEU A 15 -2.50 -3.63 16.01
CA LEU A 15 -2.74 -3.33 17.19
C LEU A 15 -1.62 -3.58 18.00
N VAL A 16 -1.03 -4.44 17.72
CA VAL A 16 0.00 -4.86 18.48
C VAL A 16 1.05 -3.84 18.55
N ARG A 17 1.12 -2.91 17.70
CA ARG A 17 2.16 -2.01 17.85
C ARG A 17 1.61 -0.75 18.36
N GLY A 18 2.33 -0.08 19.05
CA GLY A 18 1.91 1.08 19.72
C GLY A 18 1.79 2.33 18.86
N ASN A 19 1.93 2.20 17.56
CA ASN A 19 1.78 3.37 16.71
C ASN A 19 0.84 3.09 15.56
N ASN A 20 0.29 4.13 14.97
CA ASN A 20 -0.66 4.01 13.89
C ASN A 20 -0.07 4.45 12.56
N GLU A 21 1.25 4.51 12.46
CA GLU A 21 1.87 4.92 11.21
C GLU A 21 1.87 3.83 10.16
N ASP A 22 1.59 2.59 10.56
CA ASP A 22 1.55 1.47 9.63
C ASP A 22 0.14 1.24 9.15
N SER A 23 -0.01 0.84 7.92
CA SER A 23 -1.29 0.47 7.34
C SER A 23 -1.15 -0.86 6.62
N VAL A 24 -2.20 -1.65 6.64
CA VAL A 24 -2.23 -2.96 6.01
C VAL A 24 -3.49 -3.10 5.20
N TYR A 25 -3.37 -3.72 4.05
CA TYR A 25 -4.52 -4.16 3.27
C TYR A 25 -4.34 -5.64 2.99
N ALA A 26 -5.38 -6.43 3.25
CA ALA A 26 -5.35 -7.86 2.97
C ALA A 26 -6.67 -8.24 2.32
N GLY A 27 -6.61 -8.66 1.07
CA GLY A 27 -7.76 -9.07 0.31
C GLY A 27 -7.47 -10.38 -0.43
N PRO A 28 -8.43 -10.88 -1.21
CA PRO A 28 -8.26 -12.15 -1.90
C PRO A 28 -7.12 -12.20 -2.89
N ARG A 29 -6.74 -11.06 -3.45
CA ARG A 29 -5.70 -11.01 -4.46
C ARG A 29 -4.54 -10.12 -4.11
N LEU A 30 -4.71 -9.21 -3.16
CA LEU A 30 -3.68 -8.22 -2.81
C LEU A 30 -3.38 -8.26 -1.31
N LEU A 31 -2.10 -8.34 -1.00
CA LEU A 31 -1.62 -8.15 0.37
C LEU A 31 -0.62 -7.00 0.32
N ALA A 32 -0.84 -5.98 1.14
CA ALA A 32 0.03 -4.81 1.14
C ALA A 32 0.28 -4.31 2.55
N LEU A 33 1.50 -3.91 2.79
CA LEU A 33 1.95 -3.39 4.07
C LEU A 33 2.66 -2.07 3.81
N ALA A 34 2.29 -1.04 4.54
CA ALA A 34 2.92 0.26 4.41
C ALA A 34 3.31 0.76 5.80
N ASP A 35 4.60 1.06 5.97
CA ASP A 35 5.14 1.55 7.23
C ASP A 35 5.48 3.02 7.05
N GLY A 36 4.67 3.89 7.63
CA GLY A 36 4.79 5.33 7.46
C GLY A 36 5.90 5.95 8.27
N MET A 37 6.40 7.09 7.81
CA MET A 37 7.46 7.84 8.47
C MET A 37 7.18 9.33 8.35
N GLY A 38 7.76 10.11 9.24
CA GLY A 38 7.60 11.56 9.22
C GLY A 38 6.87 12.11 10.44
N GLY A 39 6.87 11.37 11.53
CA GLY A 39 6.14 11.72 12.73
C GLY A 39 4.78 11.05 12.73
N HIS A 40 4.14 10.97 13.89
CA HIS A 40 2.92 10.17 14.02
C HIS A 40 1.85 10.47 12.99
N ALA A 41 1.40 11.70 12.92
CA ALA A 41 0.30 12.04 12.05
C ALA A 41 0.70 11.97 10.58
N ALA A 42 1.90 12.41 10.25
CA ALA A 42 2.35 12.42 8.87
C ALA A 42 2.59 11.00 8.35
N GLY A 43 3.20 10.14 9.18
CA GLY A 43 3.41 8.76 8.79
C GLY A 43 2.11 8.01 8.58
N GLU A 44 1.12 8.26 9.43
CA GLU A 44 -0.19 7.65 9.29
C GLU A 44 -0.85 8.10 7.98
N VAL A 45 -0.79 9.39 7.66
CA VAL A 45 -1.36 9.90 6.42
C VAL A 45 -0.67 9.26 5.22
N ALA A 46 0.66 9.21 5.22
CA ALA A 46 1.41 8.66 4.10
C ALA A 46 1.06 7.19 3.86
N SER A 47 1.04 6.37 4.91
CA SER A 47 0.75 4.96 4.74
C SER A 47 -0.68 4.73 4.28
N GLN A 48 -1.64 5.49 4.79
CA GLN A 48 -3.02 5.37 4.39
C GLN A 48 -3.24 5.80 2.93
N LEU A 49 -2.59 6.86 2.50
CA LEU A 49 -2.72 7.32 1.11
C LEU A 49 -2.20 6.27 0.13
N VAL A 50 -1.06 5.67 0.45
CA VAL A 50 -0.48 4.66 -0.44
C VAL A 50 -1.37 3.42 -0.47
N ILE A 51 -1.86 2.96 0.67
CA ILE A 51 -2.75 1.81 0.71
C ILE A 51 -4.03 2.11 -0.09
N SER A 52 -4.59 3.31 0.04
CA SER A 52 -5.79 3.65 -0.71
C SER A 52 -5.53 3.68 -2.21
N ALA A 53 -4.33 4.07 -2.62
CA ALA A 53 -3.97 4.11 -4.03
C ALA A 53 -3.82 2.72 -4.63
N ILE A 54 -3.32 1.75 -3.87
CA ILE A 54 -3.07 0.43 -4.42
C ILE A 54 -4.20 -0.57 -4.17
N SER A 55 -5.09 -0.31 -3.23
CA SER A 55 -6.17 -1.24 -2.93
C SER A 55 -7.05 -1.59 -4.15
N PRO A 56 -7.26 -0.70 -5.13
CA PRO A 56 -8.02 -1.07 -6.33
C PRO A 56 -7.39 -2.18 -7.15
N LEU A 57 -6.12 -2.53 -6.90
CA LEU A 57 -5.51 -3.67 -7.58
C LEU A 57 -6.16 -4.99 -7.14
N ASP A 58 -6.86 -5.00 -6.01
CA ASP A 58 -7.53 -6.18 -5.51
C ASP A 58 -8.92 -6.29 -6.16
N ASN A 59 -8.93 -6.61 -7.43
CA ASN A 59 -10.18 -6.74 -8.18
C ASN A 59 -10.19 -8.05 -8.97
N ASP A 60 -11.36 -8.42 -9.45
CA ASP A 60 -11.54 -9.69 -10.13
C ASP A 60 -11.13 -9.67 -11.59
N GLN A 61 -10.78 -8.52 -12.11
CA GLN A 61 -10.40 -8.39 -13.52
C GLN A 61 -9.00 -7.82 -13.62
N PRO A 62 -7.99 -8.63 -13.37
CA PRO A 62 -6.61 -8.15 -13.46
C PRO A 62 -6.27 -7.79 -14.90
N GLY A 63 -5.38 -6.83 -15.03
CA GLY A 63 -4.90 -6.45 -16.36
C GLY A 63 -3.96 -7.49 -16.94
N ASP A 64 -3.51 -7.26 -18.15
CA ASP A 64 -2.63 -8.18 -18.84
C ASP A 64 -1.22 -8.19 -18.24
N ASP A 65 -0.82 -7.11 -17.62
CA ASP A 65 0.52 -6.97 -17.05
C ASP A 65 0.39 -6.50 -15.61
N ILE A 66 0.47 -7.44 -14.68
CA ILE A 66 0.29 -7.11 -13.26
C ILE A 66 1.40 -6.23 -12.73
N LEU A 67 2.61 -6.36 -13.24
CA LEU A 67 3.72 -5.52 -12.77
C LEU A 67 3.53 -4.08 -13.21
N GLU A 68 3.05 -3.86 -14.43
CA GLU A 68 2.77 -2.52 -14.91
C GLU A 68 1.62 -1.89 -14.15
N ASP A 69 0.59 -2.68 -13.86
CA ASP A 69 -0.55 -2.21 -13.08
C ASP A 69 -0.10 -1.81 -11.67
N MET A 70 0.75 -2.61 -11.04
CA MET A 70 1.30 -2.29 -9.73
C MET A 70 2.11 -1.00 -9.80
N ARG A 71 2.94 -0.86 -10.82
CA ARG A 71 3.77 0.34 -10.97
C ARG A 71 2.91 1.59 -11.06
N ARG A 72 1.87 1.55 -11.87
CA ARG A 72 1.00 2.72 -12.05
C ARG A 72 0.29 3.10 -10.77
N HIS A 73 -0.17 2.11 -10.02
CA HIS A 73 -0.86 2.41 -8.77
C HIS A 73 0.09 2.92 -7.69
N ILE A 74 1.34 2.45 -7.69
CA ILE A 74 2.36 2.97 -6.78
C ILE A 74 2.68 4.42 -7.12
N GLU A 75 2.79 4.75 -8.42
CA GLU A 75 3.02 6.12 -8.83
C GLU A 75 1.85 7.02 -8.43
N SER A 76 0.63 6.51 -8.52
CA SER A 76 -0.54 7.22 -8.06
C SER A 76 -0.45 7.52 -6.57
N GLY A 77 0.03 6.57 -5.78
CA GLY A 77 0.25 6.79 -4.36
C GLY A 77 1.27 7.88 -4.09
N ASN A 78 2.35 7.90 -4.87
CA ASN A 78 3.37 8.93 -4.75
C ASN A 78 2.79 10.31 -5.09
N ASP A 79 1.93 10.38 -6.10
CA ASP A 79 1.28 11.63 -6.46
C ASP A 79 0.35 12.12 -5.35
N LEU A 80 -0.37 11.22 -4.70
CA LEU A 80 -1.24 11.57 -3.58
C LEU A 80 -0.45 12.16 -2.42
N ILE A 81 0.73 11.62 -2.16
CA ILE A 81 1.60 12.14 -1.10
C ILE A 81 2.05 13.55 -1.46
N ARG A 82 2.45 13.78 -2.70
CA ARG A 82 2.87 15.11 -3.14
C ARG A 82 1.75 16.12 -3.03
N GLU A 83 0.54 15.74 -3.44
CA GLU A 83 -0.61 16.62 -3.35
C GLU A 83 -0.93 16.96 -1.89
N ALA A 84 -0.86 15.97 -1.01
CA ALA A 84 -1.15 16.20 0.39
C ALA A 84 -0.15 17.17 1.02
N ILE A 85 1.13 17.06 0.66
CA ILE A 85 2.16 17.98 1.15
C ILE A 85 1.92 19.39 0.61
N CYS A 86 1.50 19.51 -0.66
CA CYS A 86 1.18 20.81 -1.22
C CYS A 86 0.02 21.47 -0.50
N ASP A 87 -0.98 20.70 -0.12
CA ASP A 87 -2.15 21.21 0.58
C ASP A 87 -1.86 21.49 2.04
N ASN A 88 -0.93 20.75 2.64
CA ASN A 88 -0.58 20.92 4.03
C ASN A 88 0.93 20.76 4.22
N PRO A 89 1.68 21.88 4.19
CA PRO A 89 3.14 21.83 4.33
C PRO A 89 3.63 21.21 5.63
N ASP A 90 2.79 21.09 6.63
CA ASP A 90 3.17 20.44 7.88
C ASP A 90 3.45 18.95 7.65
N LEU A 91 3.00 18.40 6.52
CA LEU A 91 3.25 17.01 6.17
C LEU A 91 4.56 16.82 5.41
N ASP A 92 5.30 17.91 5.16
CA ASP A 92 6.55 17.80 4.41
C ASP A 92 7.50 16.84 5.12
N GLY A 93 8.12 15.99 4.34
CA GLY A 93 9.00 14.95 4.88
C GLY A 93 8.30 13.61 5.14
N MET A 94 6.98 13.55 5.00
CA MET A 94 6.30 12.28 5.19
C MET A 94 6.61 11.31 4.06
N GLY A 95 6.57 10.04 4.37
CA GLY A 95 6.76 9.00 3.39
C GLY A 95 6.31 7.68 3.96
N THR A 96 6.44 6.64 3.18
CA THR A 96 6.11 5.29 3.63
C THR A 96 6.88 4.26 2.82
N THR A 97 7.22 3.17 3.48
CA THR A 97 7.64 1.99 2.73
C THR A 97 6.39 1.29 2.24
N LEU A 98 6.53 0.49 1.22
CA LEU A 98 5.45 -0.33 0.72
C LEU A 98 5.97 -1.70 0.32
N VAL A 99 5.32 -2.73 0.81
CA VAL A 99 5.51 -4.09 0.32
C VAL A 99 4.13 -4.53 -0.16
N ALA A 100 4.03 -4.93 -1.42
CA ALA A 100 2.76 -5.37 -1.99
C ALA A 100 2.97 -6.66 -2.77
N MET A 101 2.03 -7.59 -2.60
CA MET A 101 2.00 -8.83 -3.36
C MET A 101 0.64 -8.93 -4.00
N LEU A 102 0.62 -9.09 -5.32
CA LEU A 102 -0.62 -9.21 -6.09
C LEU A 102 -0.66 -10.58 -6.77
N PHE A 103 -1.75 -11.28 -6.57
CA PHE A 103 -1.95 -12.60 -7.15
C PHE A 103 -2.97 -12.52 -8.28
N ASP A 104 -2.62 -13.15 -9.40
CA ASP A 104 -3.47 -13.19 -10.57
C ASP A 104 -3.42 -14.61 -11.12
N GLY A 105 -4.35 -15.46 -10.71
CA GLY A 105 -4.35 -16.85 -11.10
C GLY A 105 -3.11 -17.56 -10.61
N ALA A 106 -2.28 -18.01 -11.54
CA ALA A 106 -1.03 -18.70 -11.21
C ALA A 106 0.15 -17.76 -11.13
N LYS A 107 -0.06 -16.45 -11.33
CA LYS A 107 1.02 -15.48 -11.32
C LYS A 107 1.01 -14.68 -10.03
N MET A 108 2.17 -14.19 -9.65
CA MET A 108 2.28 -13.33 -8.48
C MET A 108 3.28 -12.23 -8.78
N GLY A 109 2.87 -10.99 -8.55
CA GLY A 109 3.75 -9.84 -8.64
C GLY A 109 4.09 -9.35 -7.24
N MET A 110 5.31 -8.89 -7.06
CA MET A 110 5.74 -8.31 -5.79
C MET A 110 6.38 -6.97 -6.04
N ALA A 111 6.06 -6.00 -5.23
CA ALA A 111 6.68 -4.68 -5.29
C ALA A 111 7.19 -4.31 -3.91
N LEU A 112 8.36 -3.66 -3.88
CA LEU A 112 8.97 -3.18 -2.66
C LEU A 112 9.46 -1.77 -2.98
N SER A 113 8.95 -0.79 -2.29
CA SER A 113 9.22 0.60 -2.64
C SER A 113 9.31 1.50 -1.42
N LEU A 114 10.00 2.61 -1.59
CA LEU A 114 10.01 3.71 -0.63
C LEU A 114 9.39 4.90 -1.36
N ILE A 115 8.33 5.44 -0.80
CA ILE A 115 7.55 6.49 -1.43
C ILE A 115 7.56 7.72 -0.56
N HIS A 116 8.00 8.83 -1.12
CA HIS A 116 8.00 10.10 -0.39
C HIS A 116 8.10 11.27 -1.36
#